data_d78f812665a8d799df9726f29d4e62e5
#
_entry.id   d78f812665a8d799df9726f29d4e62e5
#
_cell.length_a   1.000
_cell.length_b   1.000
_cell.length_c   1.000
_cell.angle_alpha   90.00
_cell.angle_beta   90.00
_cell.angle_gamma   90.00
#
_symmetry.space_group_name_H-M   'P 1'
#
loop_
_entity.id
_entity.type
_entity.pdbx_description
1 polymer ?
#
loop_
_entity_poly.entity_id
_entity_poly.type
_entity_poly.pdbx_seq_one_letter_code
_entity_poly.pdbx_strand_id
1 'polypeptide(L)'
;DVQTPAVKAMNSSEYPIGAWDFGVTGKGINIAMVDTGVDNEHPGLNTKFVAGYDAVCFVHSDPQCILAGGREDDGSFDPDDGNQHGTACMGMASATGIEADGSQSDFYGSAPDAGLVDVRIGTDVGAGPFENYLLEQEFYESAMNGLQWIIDNKDTAWQDADEASYGIDIISLSWGITSHEDG
;
A
#
# COMPACT_ATOMS: atom_id res chain seq x y z
N ASP A 1 -2.33 6.67 19.47
CA ASP A 1 -2.33 7.22 18.13
C ASP A 1 -2.46 8.74 18.18
N VAL A 2 -1.67 9.44 17.38
CA VAL A 2 -1.73 10.92 17.26
C VAL A 2 -2.12 11.36 15.84
N GLN A 3 -2.06 10.42 14.87
CA GLN A 3 -2.27 10.72 13.46
C GLN A 3 -3.75 10.94 13.17
N THR A 4 -4.61 9.99 13.52
CA THR A 4 -6.02 10.04 13.16
C THR A 4 -6.75 11.23 13.76
N PRO A 5 -6.49 11.66 15.01
CA PRO A 5 -6.99 12.95 15.51
C PRO A 5 -6.38 14.14 14.78
N ALA A 6 -5.09 14.12 14.45
CA ALA A 6 -4.41 15.24 13.80
C ALA A 6 -4.98 15.55 12.40
N VAL A 7 -5.35 14.52 11.63
CA VAL A 7 -6.01 14.67 10.32
C VAL A 7 -7.54 14.77 10.42
N LYS A 8 -8.09 14.78 11.63
CA LYS A 8 -9.54 14.86 11.91
C LYS A 8 -10.34 13.67 11.36
N ALA A 9 -9.73 12.53 11.18
CA ALA A 9 -10.43 11.28 10.91
C ALA A 9 -11.22 10.86 12.15
N MET A 10 -10.54 10.78 13.29
CA MET A 10 -11.12 10.55 14.61
C MET A 10 -11.30 11.87 15.36
N ASN A 11 -12.30 11.94 16.23
CA ASN A 11 -12.50 13.08 17.11
C ASN A 11 -11.37 13.21 18.16
N SER A 12 -11.22 14.39 18.70
CA SER A 12 -10.25 14.69 19.77
C SER A 12 -10.78 15.78 20.70
N SER A 13 -10.06 16.07 21.77
CA SER A 13 -10.41 17.18 22.68
C SER A 13 -10.40 18.55 21.96
N GLU A 14 -9.58 18.70 20.95
CA GLU A 14 -9.47 19.94 20.17
C GLU A 14 -10.50 20.00 19.03
N TYR A 15 -10.78 18.84 18.42
CA TYR A 15 -11.76 18.68 17.36
C TYR A 15 -12.76 17.60 17.76
N PRO A 16 -13.86 17.98 18.41
CA PRO A 16 -14.81 17.02 19.01
C PRO A 16 -15.62 16.22 17.99
N ILE A 17 -15.49 16.54 16.70
CA ILE A 17 -16.15 15.84 15.59
C ILE A 17 -15.12 15.53 14.51
N GLY A 18 -14.93 14.26 14.18
CA GLY A 18 -14.10 13.76 13.10
C GLY A 18 -14.91 13.19 11.94
N ALA A 19 -14.25 12.79 10.87
CA ALA A 19 -14.90 12.18 9.71
C ALA A 19 -15.66 10.90 10.07
N TRP A 20 -15.12 10.10 10.99
CA TRP A 20 -15.77 8.85 11.42
C TRP A 20 -17.10 9.04 12.13
N ASP A 21 -17.31 10.17 12.81
CA ASP A 21 -18.59 10.50 13.44
C ASP A 21 -19.73 10.69 12.40
N PHE A 22 -19.35 10.90 11.14
CA PHE A 22 -20.26 10.94 9.99
C PHE A 22 -20.33 9.62 9.21
N GLY A 23 -19.67 8.57 9.69
CA GLY A 23 -19.60 7.28 9.00
C GLY A 23 -18.64 7.28 7.79
N VAL A 24 -17.77 8.28 7.68
CA VAL A 24 -16.76 8.37 6.60
C VAL A 24 -15.50 7.65 7.06
N THR A 25 -15.41 6.37 6.76
CA THR A 25 -14.35 5.45 7.22
C THR A 25 -13.53 4.82 6.07
N GLY A 26 -13.81 5.22 4.83
CA GLY A 26 -13.17 4.66 3.63
C GLY A 26 -13.89 3.43 3.06
N LYS A 27 -15.06 3.08 3.56
CA LYS A 27 -15.83 1.95 3.05
C LYS A 27 -16.18 2.13 1.57
N GLY A 28 -15.84 1.11 0.77
CA GLY A 28 -16.06 1.12 -0.68
C GLY A 28 -14.96 1.87 -1.46
N ILE A 29 -13.88 2.27 -0.80
CA ILE A 29 -12.71 2.93 -1.40
C ILE A 29 -11.54 1.96 -1.44
N ASN A 30 -10.86 1.85 -2.58
CA ASN A 30 -9.63 1.08 -2.73
C ASN A 30 -8.42 2.02 -2.85
N ILE A 31 -7.45 1.81 -1.99
CA ILE A 31 -6.19 2.58 -1.97
C ILE A 31 -5.10 1.73 -2.60
N ALA A 32 -4.54 2.18 -3.72
CA ALA A 32 -3.32 1.62 -4.28
C ALA A 32 -2.11 2.16 -3.49
N MET A 33 -1.46 1.29 -2.75
CA MET A 33 -0.19 1.57 -2.09
C MET A 33 0.94 1.25 -3.07
N VAL A 34 1.55 2.28 -3.63
CA VAL A 34 2.66 2.16 -4.58
C VAL A 34 3.97 2.31 -3.80
N ASP A 35 4.53 1.19 -3.36
CA ASP A 35 5.61 1.18 -2.37
C ASP A 35 6.47 -0.10 -2.47
N THR A 36 7.07 -0.53 -1.37
CA THR A 36 7.93 -1.73 -1.28
C THR A 36 7.15 -3.05 -1.20
N GLY A 37 5.86 -3.02 -1.30
CA GLY A 37 4.92 -4.10 -1.01
C GLY A 37 4.15 -3.82 0.27
N VAL A 38 3.17 -4.64 0.57
CA VAL A 38 2.40 -4.60 1.82
C VAL A 38 2.21 -6.02 2.34
N ASP A 39 2.63 -6.27 3.57
CA ASP A 39 2.33 -7.50 4.30
C ASP A 39 0.82 -7.58 4.60
N ASN A 40 0.10 -8.36 3.80
CA ASN A 40 -1.34 -8.56 3.94
C ASN A 40 -1.70 -9.48 5.10
N GLU A 41 -0.74 -10.16 5.69
CA GLU A 41 -0.90 -11.01 6.88
C GLU A 41 -0.75 -10.21 8.17
N HIS A 42 -0.28 -8.97 8.07
CA HIS A 42 -0.22 -8.06 9.21
C HIS A 42 -1.62 -7.94 9.87
N PRO A 43 -1.77 -8.16 11.18
CA PRO A 43 -3.08 -8.26 11.83
C PRO A 43 -4.02 -7.09 11.55
N GLY A 44 -3.47 -5.88 11.48
CA GLY A 44 -4.25 -4.67 11.16
C GLY A 44 -4.64 -4.51 9.69
N LEU A 45 -4.13 -5.37 8.79
CA LEU A 45 -4.31 -5.28 7.34
C LEU A 45 -4.86 -6.56 6.69
N ASN A 46 -4.91 -7.68 7.42
CA ASN A 46 -5.17 -9.01 6.88
C ASN A 46 -6.52 -9.23 6.19
N THR A 47 -7.45 -8.32 6.29
CA THR A 47 -8.77 -8.42 5.65
C THR A 47 -8.97 -7.43 4.51
N LYS A 48 -7.91 -6.73 4.11
CA LYS A 48 -8.02 -5.55 3.24
C LYS A 48 -7.58 -5.77 1.81
N PHE A 49 -6.85 -6.84 1.55
CA PHE A 49 -6.29 -7.11 0.23
C PHE A 49 -7.40 -7.35 -0.81
N VAL A 50 -7.36 -6.56 -1.88
CA VAL A 50 -8.30 -6.63 -3.01
C VAL A 50 -7.59 -7.15 -4.25
N ALA A 51 -6.43 -6.59 -4.57
CA ALA A 51 -5.63 -6.95 -5.73
C ALA A 51 -4.18 -6.51 -5.53
N GLY A 52 -3.27 -7.01 -6.35
CA GLY A 52 -1.88 -6.59 -6.32
C GLY A 52 -1.16 -6.76 -7.65
N TYR A 53 -0.04 -6.06 -7.78
CA TYR A 53 0.84 -6.09 -8.93
C TYR A 53 2.29 -5.88 -8.50
N ASP A 54 3.16 -6.79 -8.90
CA ASP A 54 4.60 -6.68 -8.67
C ASP A 54 5.29 -6.12 -9.93
N ALA A 55 5.46 -4.82 -9.97
CA ALA A 55 6.12 -4.13 -11.08
C ALA A 55 7.64 -4.40 -11.11
N VAL A 56 8.25 -4.69 -9.97
CA VAL A 56 9.68 -4.99 -9.88
C VAL A 56 9.99 -6.29 -10.59
N CYS A 57 9.30 -7.37 -10.23
CA CYS A 57 9.51 -8.68 -10.84
C CYS A 57 9.17 -8.70 -12.32
N PHE A 58 8.18 -7.93 -12.73
CA PHE A 58 7.80 -7.83 -14.14
C PHE A 58 8.87 -7.14 -15.00
N VAL A 59 9.46 -6.07 -14.50
CA VAL A 59 10.49 -5.29 -15.22
C VAL A 59 11.77 -6.08 -15.38
N HIS A 60 12.23 -6.73 -14.31
CA HIS A 60 13.57 -7.33 -14.31
C HIS A 60 13.58 -8.80 -14.69
N SER A 61 12.42 -9.47 -14.69
CA SER A 61 12.34 -10.93 -14.86
C SER A 61 13.35 -11.66 -13.96
N ASP A 62 13.63 -11.06 -12.80
CA ASP A 62 14.69 -11.53 -11.91
C ASP A 62 14.16 -12.68 -11.06
N PRO A 63 14.77 -13.87 -11.14
CA PRO A 63 14.42 -14.98 -10.25
C PRO A 63 14.54 -14.63 -8.77
N GLN A 64 15.35 -13.64 -8.41
CA GLN A 64 15.47 -13.17 -7.03
C GLN A 64 14.22 -12.43 -6.53
N CYS A 65 13.45 -11.81 -7.40
CA CYS A 65 12.16 -11.24 -7.03
C CYS A 65 11.19 -12.31 -6.49
N ILE A 66 11.21 -13.48 -7.11
CA ILE A 66 10.40 -14.63 -6.68
C ILE A 66 10.91 -15.15 -5.33
N LEU A 67 12.23 -15.18 -5.14
CA LEU A 67 12.86 -15.62 -3.89
C LEU A 67 12.74 -14.61 -2.75
N ALA A 68 12.51 -13.35 -3.08
CA ALA A 68 12.30 -12.29 -2.09
C ALA A 68 10.83 -12.16 -1.65
N GLY A 69 10.00 -13.15 -1.95
CA GLY A 69 8.63 -13.23 -1.46
C GLY A 69 7.60 -12.40 -2.22
N GLY A 70 7.92 -11.87 -3.39
CA GLY A 70 6.98 -11.11 -4.19
C GLY A 70 5.92 -11.95 -4.93
N ARG A 71 6.06 -13.28 -4.97
CA ARG A 71 5.13 -14.20 -5.63
C ARG A 71 5.19 -15.58 -5.04
N GLU A 72 4.05 -16.24 -5.02
CA GLU A 72 3.97 -17.66 -4.78
C GLU A 72 4.57 -18.46 -5.97
N ASP A 73 4.98 -19.70 -5.71
CA ASP A 73 5.59 -20.61 -6.71
C ASP A 73 4.68 -20.87 -7.92
N ASP A 74 3.37 -20.75 -7.76
CA ASP A 74 2.37 -20.91 -8.82
C ASP A 74 2.21 -19.66 -9.71
N GLY A 75 2.94 -18.59 -9.41
CA GLY A 75 2.89 -17.32 -10.12
C GLY A 75 1.78 -16.37 -9.68
N SER A 76 1.02 -16.72 -8.63
CA SER A 76 0.10 -15.79 -7.98
C SER A 76 0.89 -14.69 -7.25
N PHE A 77 0.27 -13.55 -7.03
CA PHE A 77 0.85 -12.47 -6.27
C PHE A 77 0.64 -12.70 -4.78
N ASP A 78 1.72 -12.80 -4.04
CA ASP A 78 1.70 -12.78 -2.59
C ASP A 78 2.20 -11.40 -2.14
N PRO A 79 1.31 -10.54 -1.63
CA PRO A 79 1.67 -9.20 -1.20
C PRO A 79 2.47 -9.26 0.11
N ASP A 80 3.76 -9.52 -0.01
CA ASP A 80 4.70 -9.50 1.10
C ASP A 80 5.60 -8.26 1.00
N ASP A 81 6.09 -7.79 2.15
CA ASP A 81 6.91 -6.59 2.29
C ASP A 81 8.12 -6.83 3.19
N GLY A 82 9.19 -7.34 2.62
CA GLY A 82 10.45 -7.55 3.34
C GLY A 82 11.12 -6.27 3.84
N ASN A 83 10.73 -5.11 3.32
CA ASN A 83 11.24 -3.80 3.75
C ASN A 83 10.45 -3.19 4.92
N GLN A 84 9.17 -3.47 5.02
CA GLN A 84 8.21 -2.95 6.00
C GLN A 84 7.76 -1.49 5.78
N HIS A 85 8.30 -0.77 4.79
CA HIS A 85 7.94 0.63 4.55
C HIS A 85 6.52 0.75 4.00
N GLY A 86 6.19 0.00 2.95
CA GLY A 86 4.85 0.02 2.36
C GLY A 86 3.77 -0.45 3.34
N THR A 87 4.07 -1.47 4.15
CA THR A 87 3.19 -1.95 5.22
C THR A 87 2.92 -0.85 6.25
N ALA A 88 3.96 -0.13 6.69
CA ALA A 88 3.80 0.99 7.61
C ALA A 88 2.96 2.12 7.00
N CYS A 89 3.19 2.46 5.72
CA CYS A 89 2.43 3.48 4.99
C CYS A 89 0.95 3.09 4.85
N MET A 90 0.69 1.83 4.48
CA MET A 90 -0.69 1.34 4.38
C MET A 90 -1.36 1.27 5.77
N GLY A 91 -0.61 0.92 6.80
CA GLY A 91 -1.09 0.96 8.18
C GLY A 91 -1.59 2.35 8.59
N MET A 92 -0.84 3.40 8.27
CA MET A 92 -1.26 4.79 8.50
C MET A 92 -2.49 5.18 7.68
N ALA A 93 -2.64 4.62 6.48
CA ALA A 93 -3.78 4.88 5.63
C ALA A 93 -5.05 4.15 6.12
N SER A 94 -4.94 2.87 6.47
CA SER A 94 -6.13 2.00 6.55
C SER A 94 -6.08 0.89 7.60
N ALA A 95 -5.15 0.89 8.57
CA ALA A 95 -5.14 -0.15 9.60
C ALA A 95 -6.45 -0.19 10.41
N THR A 96 -6.86 -1.41 10.78
CA THR A 96 -8.09 -1.66 11.57
C THR A 96 -7.88 -1.53 13.08
N GLY A 97 -6.63 -1.38 13.53
CA GLY A 97 -6.27 -1.40 14.94
C GLY A 97 -6.27 -2.79 15.59
N ILE A 98 -6.44 -3.86 14.81
CA ILE A 98 -6.36 -5.22 15.33
C ILE A 98 -4.90 -5.60 15.55
N GLU A 99 -4.58 -6.08 16.74
CA GLU A 99 -3.27 -6.57 17.13
C GLU A 99 -3.12 -8.08 16.89
N ALA A 100 -1.89 -8.59 16.99
CA ALA A 100 -1.58 -10.00 16.74
C ALA A 100 -2.31 -10.98 17.69
N ASP A 101 -2.70 -10.56 18.87
CA ASP A 101 -3.49 -11.36 19.82
C ASP A 101 -5.01 -11.21 19.62
N GLY A 102 -5.42 -10.47 18.58
CA GLY A 102 -6.82 -10.18 18.27
C GLY A 102 -7.44 -9.06 19.11
N SER A 103 -6.68 -8.43 19.98
CA SER A 103 -7.16 -7.27 20.73
C SER A 103 -7.26 -6.03 19.84
N GLN A 104 -8.09 -5.08 20.29
CA GLN A 104 -8.25 -3.79 19.61
C GLN A 104 -7.33 -2.77 20.27
N SER A 105 -6.53 -2.09 19.46
CA SER A 105 -5.70 -0.97 19.86
C SER A 105 -6.19 0.35 19.30
N ASP A 106 -5.52 1.44 19.66
CA ASP A 106 -5.79 2.77 19.13
C ASP A 106 -4.97 3.07 17.84
N PHE A 107 -4.30 2.07 17.27
CA PHE A 107 -3.46 2.23 16.06
C PHE A 107 -4.26 2.02 14.77
N TYR A 108 -5.17 2.92 14.52
CA TYR A 108 -5.98 2.93 13.29
C TYR A 108 -5.31 3.72 12.18
N GLY A 109 -5.57 3.31 10.94
CA GLY A 109 -5.40 4.17 9.78
C GLY A 109 -6.50 5.23 9.68
N SER A 110 -6.30 6.24 8.84
CA SER A 110 -7.27 7.32 8.65
C SER A 110 -8.57 6.86 8.01
N ALA A 111 -8.52 5.78 7.22
CA ALA A 111 -9.65 5.17 6.51
C ALA A 111 -9.72 3.66 6.82
N PRO A 112 -10.10 3.24 8.04
CA PRO A 112 -9.98 1.86 8.49
C PRO A 112 -10.84 0.84 7.72
N ASP A 113 -11.81 1.29 6.95
CA ASP A 113 -12.65 0.42 6.11
C ASP A 113 -12.24 0.42 4.62
N ALA A 114 -11.16 1.12 4.23
CA ALA A 114 -10.68 1.11 2.86
C ALA A 114 -9.96 -0.20 2.51
N GLY A 115 -10.09 -0.64 1.26
CA GLY A 115 -9.40 -1.79 0.70
C GLY A 115 -7.97 -1.48 0.27
N LEU A 116 -7.14 -2.52 0.17
CA LEU A 116 -5.76 -2.47 -0.26
C LEU A 116 -5.62 -3.00 -1.68
N VAL A 117 -5.05 -2.18 -2.56
CA VAL A 117 -4.45 -2.62 -3.82
C VAL A 117 -2.94 -2.45 -3.67
N ASP A 118 -2.20 -3.56 -3.62
CA ASP A 118 -0.77 -3.55 -3.42
C ASP A 118 -0.04 -3.44 -4.75
N VAL A 119 0.74 -2.38 -4.95
CA VAL A 119 1.55 -2.15 -6.15
C VAL A 119 3.01 -2.01 -5.75
N ARG A 120 3.72 -3.11 -5.80
CA ARG A 120 5.12 -3.18 -5.40
C ARG A 120 6.02 -2.60 -6.50
N ILE A 121 6.78 -1.56 -6.16
CA ILE A 121 7.77 -0.92 -7.01
C ILE A 121 9.17 -0.87 -6.40
N GLY A 122 9.31 -1.22 -5.13
CA GLY A 122 10.56 -1.33 -4.41
C GLY A 122 10.87 -2.77 -4.02
N THR A 123 12.07 -3.01 -3.52
CA THR A 123 12.54 -4.32 -3.04
C THR A 123 12.65 -4.35 -1.53
N ASP A 124 13.03 -5.50 -0.95
CA ASP A 124 13.25 -5.65 0.49
C ASP A 124 14.32 -4.70 1.03
N VAL A 125 15.25 -4.28 0.19
CA VAL A 125 16.23 -3.22 0.51
C VAL A 125 15.68 -1.82 0.27
N GLY A 126 14.45 -1.71 -0.18
CA GLY A 126 13.79 -0.47 -0.55
C GLY A 126 14.23 0.02 -1.94
N ALA A 127 13.82 1.23 -2.25
CA ALA A 127 14.37 1.98 -3.39
C ALA A 127 15.69 2.66 -3.02
N GLY A 128 16.24 2.29 -1.92
CA GLY A 128 17.35 2.77 -1.12
C GLY A 128 18.30 3.80 -1.70
N PRO A 129 19.04 4.50 -0.86
CA PRO A 129 19.99 5.55 -1.28
C PRO A 129 21.24 4.90 -1.90
N PHE A 130 21.02 3.83 -2.58
CA PHE A 130 22.15 3.13 -3.12
C PHE A 130 22.42 3.77 -4.46
N GLU A 131 23.23 4.69 -4.41
CA GLU A 131 24.22 5.25 -5.31
C GLU A 131 24.60 4.37 -6.51
N ASN A 132 23.81 3.36 -6.80
CA ASN A 132 23.91 2.59 -8.00
C ASN A 132 22.90 3.15 -9.00
N TYR A 133 23.40 3.93 -9.94
CA TYR A 133 22.67 4.56 -11.03
C TYR A 133 21.71 3.59 -11.77
N LEU A 134 22.04 2.30 -11.81
CA LEU A 134 21.20 1.27 -12.40
C LEU A 134 19.93 1.02 -11.56
N LEU A 135 20.04 1.00 -10.24
CA LEU A 135 18.88 0.80 -9.35
C LEU A 135 17.91 1.97 -9.41
N GLU A 136 18.41 3.18 -9.62
CA GLU A 136 17.56 4.37 -9.75
C GLU A 136 16.71 4.29 -11.02
N GLN A 137 17.29 3.91 -12.15
CA GLN A 137 16.55 3.71 -13.41
C GLN A 137 15.53 2.57 -13.28
N GLU A 138 15.92 1.46 -12.69
CA GLU A 138 15.04 0.31 -12.44
C GLU A 138 13.85 0.69 -11.57
N PHE A 139 14.08 1.50 -10.54
CA PHE A 139 13.01 2.02 -9.70
C PHE A 139 12.03 2.89 -10.49
N TYR A 140 12.52 3.79 -11.35
CA TYR A 140 11.65 4.59 -12.22
C TYR A 140 10.82 3.74 -13.17
N GLU A 141 11.43 2.73 -13.78
CA GLU A 141 10.73 1.82 -14.68
C GLU A 141 9.66 1.03 -13.93
N SER A 142 9.96 0.53 -12.73
CA SER A 142 9.00 -0.15 -11.87
C SER A 142 7.86 0.77 -11.46
N ALA A 143 8.16 2.00 -11.08
CA ALA A 143 7.15 3.00 -10.72
C ALA A 143 6.23 3.32 -11.92
N MET A 144 6.80 3.53 -13.10
CA MET A 144 6.02 3.80 -14.31
C MET A 144 5.13 2.62 -14.71
N ASN A 145 5.64 1.39 -14.61
CA ASN A 145 4.85 0.19 -14.88
C ASN A 145 3.74 -0.01 -13.84
N GLY A 146 4.03 0.23 -12.57
CA GLY A 146 3.02 0.19 -11.52
C GLY A 146 1.89 1.21 -11.75
N LEU A 147 2.25 2.45 -12.08
CA LEU A 147 1.27 3.49 -12.40
C LEU A 147 0.47 3.18 -13.66
N GLN A 148 1.10 2.62 -14.70
CA GLN A 148 0.40 2.20 -15.90
C GLN A 148 -0.60 1.08 -15.61
N TRP A 149 -0.20 0.09 -14.80
CA TRP A 149 -1.11 -0.98 -14.38
C TRP A 149 -2.32 -0.42 -13.60
N ILE A 150 -2.12 0.58 -12.75
CA ILE A 150 -3.21 1.26 -12.03
C ILE A 150 -4.17 1.93 -13.02
N ILE A 151 -3.65 2.64 -14.02
CA ILE A 151 -4.46 3.29 -15.06
C ILE A 151 -5.32 2.26 -15.80
N ASP A 152 -4.72 1.13 -16.18
CA ASP A 152 -5.39 0.07 -16.92
C ASP A 152 -6.46 -0.65 -16.08
N ASN A 153 -6.33 -0.63 -14.76
CA ASN A 153 -7.19 -1.34 -13.83
C ASN A 153 -8.07 -0.44 -12.95
N LYS A 154 -8.08 0.85 -13.18
CA LYS A 154 -8.81 1.83 -12.34
C LYS A 154 -10.33 1.59 -12.24
N ASP A 155 -10.91 0.86 -13.18
CA ASP A 155 -12.34 0.54 -13.23
C ASP A 155 -12.59 -0.98 -13.15
N THR A 156 -11.60 -1.78 -12.78
CA THR A 156 -11.70 -3.24 -12.77
C THR A 156 -12.65 -3.73 -11.67
N ALA A 157 -13.57 -4.62 -12.02
CA ALA A 157 -14.34 -5.36 -11.04
C ALA A 157 -13.47 -6.50 -10.49
N TRP A 158 -12.90 -6.29 -9.30
CA TRP A 158 -12.05 -7.28 -8.66
C TRP A 158 -12.85 -8.50 -8.24
N GLN A 159 -12.20 -9.67 -8.28
CA GLN A 159 -12.82 -10.90 -7.79
C GLN A 159 -13.15 -10.74 -6.30
N ASP A 160 -14.34 -11.17 -5.94
CA ASP A 160 -14.85 -11.12 -4.55
C ASP A 160 -15.05 -9.70 -3.96
N ALA A 161 -14.85 -8.65 -4.74
CA ALA A 161 -15.16 -7.30 -4.31
C ALA A 161 -16.66 -6.98 -4.44
N ASP A 162 -17.20 -6.25 -3.48
CA ASP A 162 -18.53 -5.62 -3.60
C ASP A 162 -18.52 -4.62 -4.77
N GLU A 163 -19.67 -4.42 -5.44
CA GLU A 163 -19.79 -3.40 -6.51
C GLU A 163 -19.33 -2.00 -6.07
N ALA A 164 -19.45 -1.70 -4.77
CA ALA A 164 -18.98 -0.44 -4.18
C ALA A 164 -17.44 -0.37 -4.04
N SER A 165 -16.74 -1.49 -4.26
CA SER A 165 -15.28 -1.60 -4.10
C SER A 165 -14.59 -1.96 -5.42
N TYR A 166 -15.19 -1.59 -6.54
CA TYR A 166 -14.56 -1.75 -7.85
C TYR A 166 -13.51 -0.68 -8.10
N GLY A 167 -12.48 -1.05 -8.85
CA GLY A 167 -11.49 -0.12 -9.32
C GLY A 167 -10.44 0.28 -8.28
N ILE A 168 -9.82 1.41 -8.55
CA ILE A 168 -8.79 2.04 -7.70
C ILE A 168 -9.15 3.51 -7.58
N ASP A 169 -9.42 3.97 -6.36
CA ASP A 169 -9.93 5.32 -6.12
C ASP A 169 -8.81 6.29 -5.71
N ILE A 170 -7.82 5.80 -4.99
CA ILE A 170 -6.74 6.60 -4.42
C ILE A 170 -5.41 5.92 -4.71
N ILE A 171 -4.40 6.72 -5.06
CA ILE A 171 -3.00 6.29 -5.17
C ILE A 171 -2.23 6.94 -4.04
N SER A 172 -1.54 6.14 -3.23
CA SER A 172 -0.63 6.59 -2.18
C SER A 172 0.81 6.37 -2.63
N LEU A 173 1.59 7.44 -2.63
CA LEU A 173 3.00 7.48 -3.04
C LEU A 173 3.82 8.05 -1.89
N SER A 174 4.33 7.20 -1.01
CA SER A 174 5.10 7.60 0.17
C SER A 174 6.61 7.57 -0.09
N TRP A 175 7.02 7.98 -1.28
CA TRP A 175 8.41 8.00 -1.72
C TRP A 175 8.69 9.22 -2.58
N GLY A 176 9.95 9.52 -2.73
CA GLY A 176 10.44 10.58 -3.59
C GLY A 176 11.89 10.34 -3.96
N ILE A 177 12.31 10.96 -5.02
CA ILE A 177 13.71 10.93 -5.45
C ILE A 177 14.30 12.28 -5.16
N THR A 178 15.40 12.28 -4.41
CA THR A 178 16.16 13.49 -4.22
C THR A 178 16.73 13.92 -5.57
N SER A 179 16.32 15.07 -6.06
CA SER A 179 16.89 15.61 -7.28
C SER A 179 18.39 15.76 -7.12
N HIS A 180 19.16 15.27 -8.06
CA HIS A 180 20.54 15.66 -8.22
C HIS A 180 20.63 17.15 -8.59
N GLU A 181 21.79 17.76 -8.36
CA GLU A 181 22.02 19.20 -8.52
C GLU A 181 21.65 19.77 -9.91
N ASP A 182 21.41 18.92 -10.87
CA ASP A 182 21.15 19.27 -12.27
C ASP A 182 19.65 19.17 -12.67
N GLY A 183 18.75 18.84 -11.73
CA GLY A 183 17.35 18.56 -11.98
C GLY A 183 16.38 19.58 -11.49
#